data_856a6792c83166f246df97d5858ea059
#
_entry.id   856a6792c83166f246df97d5858ea059
#
_cell.length_a   1.000
_cell.length_b   1.000
_cell.length_c   1.000
_cell.angle_alpha   90.00
_cell.angle_beta   90.00
_cell.angle_gamma   90.00
#
_symmetry.space_group_name_H-M   'P 1'
#
loop_
_entity.id
_entity.type
_entity.pdbx_description
1 polymer ?
#
loop_
_entity_poly.entity_id
_entity_poly.type
_entity_poly.pdbx_seq_one_letter_code
_entity_poly.pdbx_strand_id
1 'polypeptide(L)'
;MRFMPLLCVLSSVSAAAQGPSSLAAEIDHRALAINDSVIAWRRDVHEHPELSGQETRTAALVADHLRKLGIQVRTGVGGTGVVGVLKGGRPGPVVALRADMDALPVTEEVDLPFRSTVRTQFNGQEVGVMHACGHDTHVAMLLGAANVLAGMRERLAGTVVFLFQPAEESLGGAAGMIRDGALDNPKPAAVFGLHVFPYTVGSVVYRPGALMAAGGTLRIVVHGRQTHGAMPWNGVDPIVVASQIVLGLQTIVSRQTDLTASPAIVTVATINGGVRNNIIPDSVVMTGTIRTFDETQRQQLPMLVRRTAESIAAVAGAPATVEASVAGSITYNDPALVDRMRPTVERVVGAGIPGAKVLPGPQTTTSEDFSLYQQRVPGIFMFLGGTPEGTDPKLAAPNHSPKFFVDERALPIGVRLLSELAVDFLQRATVTP
;
A
#
# COMPACT_ATOMS: atom_id res chain seq x y z
N MET A 1 -29.42 72.13 -1.29
CA MET A 1 -28.85 70.87 -1.71
C MET A 1 -28.65 70.00 -0.45
N ARG A 2 -29.53 69.04 -0.21
CA ARG A 2 -29.43 68.11 0.91
C ARG A 2 -28.82 66.78 0.37
N PHE A 3 -27.63 66.41 0.89
CA PHE A 3 -27.02 65.11 0.63
C PHE A 3 -27.66 64.07 1.56
N MET A 4 -28.19 62.99 0.93
CA MET A 4 -28.68 61.82 1.62
C MET A 4 -27.55 60.74 1.60
N PRO A 5 -27.14 60.14 2.70
CA PRO A 5 -26.15 59.07 2.68
C PRO A 5 -26.82 57.75 2.28
N LEU A 6 -26.21 57.08 1.30
CA LEU A 6 -26.58 55.73 0.84
C LEU A 6 -26.03 54.70 1.85
N LEU A 7 -26.93 54.03 2.56
CA LEU A 7 -26.60 52.98 3.50
C LEU A 7 -26.39 51.66 2.69
N CYS A 8 -25.12 51.22 2.52
CA CYS A 8 -24.81 49.91 2.01
C CYS A 8 -25.04 48.86 3.11
N VAL A 9 -26.10 48.07 2.96
CA VAL A 9 -26.33 46.88 3.80
C VAL A 9 -25.47 45.73 3.24
N LEU A 10 -24.35 45.42 3.91
CA LEU A 10 -23.56 44.24 3.69
C LEU A 10 -24.32 43.04 4.25
N SER A 11 -24.96 42.25 3.38
CA SER A 11 -25.54 40.96 3.73
C SER A 11 -24.40 39.98 3.93
N SER A 12 -24.04 39.69 5.18
CA SER A 12 -23.19 38.55 5.52
C SER A 12 -23.92 37.24 5.24
N VAL A 13 -23.57 36.57 4.12
CA VAL A 13 -23.97 35.19 3.88
C VAL A 13 -23.23 34.32 4.88
N SER A 14 -23.89 33.95 5.97
CA SER A 14 -23.44 32.87 6.85
C SER A 14 -23.36 31.60 6.04
N ALA A 15 -22.15 31.07 5.82
CA ALA A 15 -21.96 29.69 5.37
C ALA A 15 -22.47 28.77 6.49
N ALA A 16 -23.75 28.38 6.39
CA ALA A 16 -24.31 27.34 7.25
C ALA A 16 -23.48 26.08 7.05
N ALA A 17 -22.85 25.57 8.12
CA ALA A 17 -22.26 24.25 8.15
C ALA A 17 -23.37 23.27 7.75
N GLN A 18 -23.26 22.70 6.54
CA GLN A 18 -24.20 21.69 6.08
C GLN A 18 -24.02 20.48 7.01
N GLY A 19 -25.06 20.11 7.73
CA GLY A 19 -25.13 18.86 8.48
C GLY A 19 -24.86 17.67 7.56
N PRO A 20 -24.55 16.48 8.13
CA PRO A 20 -24.21 15.31 7.32
C PRO A 20 -25.28 15.09 6.24
N SER A 21 -24.84 14.80 5.02
CA SER A 21 -25.77 14.51 3.93
C SER A 21 -26.67 13.33 4.35
N SER A 22 -27.90 13.30 3.86
CA SER A 22 -28.83 12.19 4.18
C SER A 22 -28.26 10.81 3.81
N LEU A 23 -27.26 10.76 2.93
CA LEU A 23 -26.55 9.55 2.53
C LEU A 23 -25.45 9.15 3.54
N ALA A 24 -24.73 10.10 4.14
CA ALA A 24 -23.74 9.79 5.17
C ALA A 24 -24.38 9.12 6.39
N ALA A 25 -25.50 9.68 6.89
CA ALA A 25 -26.25 9.07 8.00
C ALA A 25 -26.79 7.66 7.68
N GLU A 26 -27.21 7.42 6.43
CA GLU A 26 -27.63 6.08 5.98
C GLU A 26 -26.43 5.12 5.92
N ILE A 27 -25.28 5.55 5.42
CA ILE A 27 -24.05 4.76 5.39
C ILE A 27 -23.64 4.37 6.81
N ASP A 28 -23.65 5.31 7.75
CA ASP A 28 -23.34 5.08 9.16
C ASP A 28 -24.26 4.01 9.77
N HIS A 29 -25.57 4.17 9.58
CA HIS A 29 -26.54 3.21 10.08
C HIS A 29 -26.33 1.80 9.49
N ARG A 30 -26.13 1.70 8.16
CA ARG A 30 -25.92 0.42 7.48
C ARG A 30 -24.60 -0.23 7.88
N ALA A 31 -23.51 0.54 7.98
CA ALA A 31 -22.20 0.03 8.38
C ALA A 31 -22.22 -0.54 9.81
N LEU A 32 -22.91 0.14 10.73
CA LEU A 32 -23.07 -0.36 12.10
C LEU A 32 -23.97 -1.61 12.15
N ALA A 33 -25.03 -1.66 11.35
CA ALA A 33 -25.95 -2.81 11.32
C ALA A 33 -25.29 -4.11 10.83
N ILE A 34 -24.22 -4.03 10.02
CA ILE A 34 -23.52 -5.22 9.51
C ILE A 34 -22.19 -5.49 10.22
N ASN A 35 -21.85 -4.73 11.26
CA ASN A 35 -20.53 -4.80 11.89
C ASN A 35 -20.16 -6.22 12.37
N ASP A 36 -21.10 -6.93 12.98
CA ASP A 36 -20.89 -8.32 13.44
C ASP A 36 -20.53 -9.26 12.26
N SER A 37 -21.16 -9.03 11.10
CA SER A 37 -20.84 -9.79 9.89
C SER A 37 -19.45 -9.45 9.37
N VAL A 38 -19.05 -8.17 9.39
CA VAL A 38 -17.71 -7.72 8.98
C VAL A 38 -16.64 -8.36 9.87
N ILE A 39 -16.87 -8.39 11.19
CA ILE A 39 -15.99 -9.06 12.15
C ILE A 39 -15.91 -10.58 11.84
N ALA A 40 -17.05 -11.21 11.55
CA ALA A 40 -17.07 -12.64 11.22
C ALA A 40 -16.29 -12.95 9.93
N TRP A 41 -16.44 -12.14 8.87
CA TRP A 41 -15.68 -12.30 7.63
C TRP A 41 -14.18 -12.09 7.85
N ARG A 42 -13.80 -11.08 8.62
CA ARG A 42 -12.39 -10.83 8.99
C ARG A 42 -11.80 -12.05 9.69
N ARG A 43 -12.48 -12.60 10.69
CA ARG A 43 -12.00 -13.74 11.47
C ARG A 43 -11.90 -15.01 10.63
N ASP A 44 -12.87 -15.25 9.74
CA ASP A 44 -12.85 -16.38 8.83
C ASP A 44 -11.68 -16.32 7.83
N VAL A 45 -11.38 -15.14 7.27
CA VAL A 45 -10.23 -14.93 6.38
C VAL A 45 -8.93 -15.07 7.17
N HIS A 46 -8.86 -14.54 8.40
CA HIS A 46 -7.69 -14.61 9.27
C HIS A 46 -7.33 -16.05 9.67
N GLU A 47 -8.34 -16.86 9.99
CA GLU A 47 -8.17 -18.27 10.39
C GLU A 47 -7.71 -19.16 9.22
N HIS A 48 -7.98 -18.73 7.98
CA HIS A 48 -7.69 -19.48 6.75
C HIS A 48 -6.83 -18.68 5.76
N PRO A 49 -5.64 -18.21 6.16
CA PRO A 49 -4.82 -17.35 5.32
C PRO A 49 -4.18 -18.14 4.18
N GLU A 50 -4.03 -17.48 3.04
CA GLU A 50 -3.43 -18.02 1.83
C GLU A 50 -2.28 -17.11 1.37
N LEU A 51 -1.14 -17.72 0.97
CA LEU A 51 0.02 -16.97 0.50
C LEU A 51 -0.26 -16.26 -0.84
N SER A 52 0.57 -15.25 -1.14
CA SER A 52 0.55 -14.50 -2.40
C SER A 52 0.41 -15.40 -3.63
N GLY A 53 -0.60 -15.15 -4.45
CA GLY A 53 -0.92 -15.91 -5.66
C GLY A 53 -1.64 -17.26 -5.42
N GLN A 54 -1.98 -17.59 -4.17
CA GLN A 54 -2.68 -18.81 -3.77
C GLN A 54 -4.05 -18.54 -3.12
N GLU A 55 -4.57 -17.33 -3.16
CA GLU A 55 -5.75 -16.82 -2.46
C GLU A 55 -7.07 -17.37 -3.05
N THR A 56 -7.14 -18.68 -3.29
CA THR A 56 -8.26 -19.32 -4.02
C THR A 56 -9.54 -19.39 -3.20
N ARG A 57 -9.43 -19.71 -1.89
CA ARG A 57 -10.54 -19.75 -0.96
C ARG A 57 -11.07 -18.34 -0.69
N THR A 58 -10.19 -17.40 -0.41
CA THR A 58 -10.53 -15.99 -0.16
C THR A 58 -11.21 -15.37 -1.38
N ALA A 59 -10.67 -15.61 -2.57
CA ALA A 59 -11.27 -15.16 -3.83
C ALA A 59 -12.67 -15.74 -4.07
N ALA A 60 -12.87 -17.03 -3.76
CA ALA A 60 -14.18 -17.66 -3.87
C ALA A 60 -15.19 -17.06 -2.89
N LEU A 61 -14.80 -16.86 -1.62
CA LEU A 61 -15.62 -16.19 -0.59
C LEU A 61 -16.05 -14.80 -1.06
N VAL A 62 -15.10 -13.98 -1.53
CA VAL A 62 -15.36 -12.64 -2.05
C VAL A 62 -16.33 -12.69 -3.24
N ALA A 63 -16.06 -13.53 -4.23
CA ALA A 63 -16.89 -13.62 -5.43
C ALA A 63 -18.33 -14.03 -5.11
N ASP A 64 -18.51 -14.99 -4.22
CA ASP A 64 -19.84 -15.46 -3.79
C ASP A 64 -20.58 -14.39 -3.00
N HIS A 65 -19.90 -13.66 -2.13
CA HIS A 65 -20.49 -12.55 -1.40
C HIS A 65 -20.98 -11.44 -2.35
N LEU A 66 -20.15 -11.00 -3.30
CA LEU A 66 -20.53 -9.99 -4.27
C LEU A 66 -21.69 -10.43 -5.16
N ARG A 67 -21.72 -11.70 -5.59
CA ARG A 67 -22.85 -12.25 -6.38
C ARG A 67 -24.16 -12.23 -5.61
N LYS A 68 -24.15 -12.58 -4.31
CA LYS A 68 -25.33 -12.52 -3.44
C LYS A 68 -25.90 -11.09 -3.32
N LEU A 69 -25.04 -10.07 -3.43
CA LEU A 69 -25.44 -8.66 -3.46
C LEU A 69 -25.93 -8.19 -4.86
N GLY A 70 -25.97 -9.08 -5.85
CA GLY A 70 -26.31 -8.73 -7.22
C GLY A 70 -25.28 -7.83 -7.91
N ILE A 71 -24.02 -7.87 -7.47
CA ILE A 71 -22.90 -7.19 -8.10
C ILE A 71 -22.37 -8.04 -9.25
N GLN A 72 -22.05 -7.44 -10.38
CA GLN A 72 -21.43 -8.15 -11.50
C GLN A 72 -19.99 -8.52 -11.15
N VAL A 73 -19.60 -9.81 -11.26
CA VAL A 73 -18.32 -10.32 -10.79
C VAL A 73 -17.51 -10.93 -11.93
N ARG A 74 -16.23 -10.57 -11.98
CA ARG A 74 -15.18 -11.27 -12.74
C ARG A 74 -14.17 -11.85 -11.75
N THR A 75 -13.80 -13.11 -11.93
CA THR A 75 -12.79 -13.83 -11.15
C THR A 75 -11.59 -14.16 -12.02
N GLY A 76 -10.45 -14.52 -11.40
CA GLY A 76 -9.24 -14.87 -12.12
C GLY A 76 -8.52 -13.68 -12.75
N VAL A 77 -8.75 -12.48 -12.26
CA VAL A 77 -8.16 -11.23 -12.77
C VAL A 77 -6.81 -11.02 -12.07
N GLY A 78 -5.71 -11.11 -12.80
CA GLY A 78 -4.36 -11.07 -12.22
C GLY A 78 -4.01 -12.32 -11.42
N GLY A 79 -4.58 -13.46 -11.75
CA GLY A 79 -4.43 -14.72 -11.02
C GLY A 79 -5.66 -15.06 -10.20
N THR A 80 -5.64 -14.89 -8.90
CA THR A 80 -6.76 -15.16 -7.99
C THR A 80 -7.65 -13.93 -7.74
N GLY A 81 -7.35 -12.77 -8.33
CA GLY A 81 -8.07 -11.53 -8.10
C GLY A 81 -9.53 -11.53 -8.52
N VAL A 82 -10.33 -10.70 -7.84
CA VAL A 82 -11.77 -10.56 -8.07
C VAL A 82 -12.13 -9.10 -8.33
N VAL A 83 -12.89 -8.85 -9.40
CA VAL A 83 -13.42 -7.52 -9.74
C VAL A 83 -14.93 -7.56 -9.66
N GLY A 84 -15.50 -6.69 -8.81
CA GLY A 84 -16.95 -6.45 -8.70
C GLY A 84 -17.34 -5.13 -9.34
N VAL A 85 -18.45 -5.10 -10.08
CA VAL A 85 -18.99 -3.86 -10.67
C VAL A 85 -20.41 -3.63 -10.20
N LEU A 86 -20.62 -2.59 -9.41
CA LEU A 86 -21.91 -2.14 -8.91
C LEU A 86 -22.35 -0.90 -9.70
N LYS A 87 -23.31 -1.07 -10.59
CA LYS A 87 -23.97 0.06 -11.28
C LYS A 87 -25.00 0.68 -10.37
N GLY A 88 -24.92 1.99 -10.16
CA GLY A 88 -25.93 2.75 -9.43
C GLY A 88 -27.20 2.98 -10.24
N GLY A 89 -28.24 3.47 -9.56
CA GLY A 89 -29.55 3.76 -10.17
C GLY A 89 -29.56 5.00 -11.07
N ARG A 90 -28.50 5.81 -11.07
CA ARG A 90 -28.40 7.02 -11.88
C ARG A 90 -27.07 7.05 -12.63
N PRO A 91 -27.03 7.64 -13.85
CA PRO A 91 -25.78 7.89 -14.56
C PRO A 91 -24.79 8.73 -13.72
N GLY A 92 -23.51 8.50 -13.91
CA GLY A 92 -22.45 9.25 -13.23
C GLY A 92 -21.06 8.66 -13.50
N PRO A 93 -20.04 9.17 -12.82
CA PRO A 93 -18.66 8.69 -12.96
C PRO A 93 -18.47 7.29 -12.41
N VAL A 94 -17.26 6.78 -12.56
CA VAL A 94 -16.84 5.50 -12.02
C VAL A 94 -15.77 5.72 -10.96
N VAL A 95 -15.87 5.03 -9.83
CA VAL A 95 -14.84 5.02 -8.77
C VAL A 95 -14.44 3.59 -8.44
N ALA A 96 -13.16 3.37 -8.17
CA ALA A 96 -12.66 2.07 -7.71
C ALA A 96 -12.31 2.11 -6.22
N LEU A 97 -12.56 1.00 -5.53
CA LEU A 97 -12.14 0.72 -4.16
C LEU A 97 -11.30 -0.55 -4.17
N ARG A 98 -10.16 -0.57 -3.46
CA ARG A 98 -9.23 -1.71 -3.46
C ARG A 98 -9.01 -2.27 -2.06
N ALA A 99 -8.95 -3.59 -1.98
CA ALA A 99 -8.37 -4.35 -0.87
C ALA A 99 -7.47 -5.45 -1.43
N ASP A 100 -6.33 -5.67 -0.78
CA ASP A 100 -5.47 -6.83 -0.98
C ASP A 100 -5.99 -8.04 -0.20
N MET A 101 -5.54 -9.27 -0.58
CA MET A 101 -6.10 -10.50 -0.03
C MET A 101 -5.06 -11.48 0.52
N ASP A 102 -3.79 -11.32 0.17
CA ASP A 102 -2.75 -12.30 0.46
C ASP A 102 -2.21 -12.24 1.89
N ALA A 103 -1.67 -13.36 2.35
CA ALA A 103 -1.03 -13.54 3.64
C ALA A 103 0.47 -13.81 3.49
N LEU A 104 1.17 -13.83 4.62
CA LEU A 104 2.62 -13.95 4.71
C LEU A 104 3.06 -15.30 5.31
N PRO A 105 4.28 -15.78 4.97
CA PRO A 105 4.86 -16.99 5.55
C PRO A 105 5.38 -16.71 6.97
N VAL A 106 4.47 -16.37 7.89
CA VAL A 106 4.72 -16.03 9.30
C VAL A 106 3.94 -16.96 10.19
N THR A 107 4.58 -17.52 11.23
CA THR A 107 3.88 -18.30 12.26
C THR A 107 3.27 -17.35 13.28
N GLU A 108 1.96 -17.37 13.44
CA GLU A 108 1.26 -16.49 14.36
C GLU A 108 1.56 -16.80 15.83
N GLU A 109 1.89 -15.76 16.61
CA GLU A 109 2.13 -15.82 18.05
C GLU A 109 1.10 -15.05 18.88
N VAL A 110 0.03 -14.53 18.26
CA VAL A 110 -1.05 -13.86 18.99
C VAL A 110 -2.03 -14.90 19.52
N ASP A 111 -2.41 -14.78 20.78
CA ASP A 111 -3.40 -15.68 21.40
C ASP A 111 -4.83 -15.21 21.10
N LEU A 112 -5.34 -15.63 19.96
CA LEU A 112 -6.68 -15.32 19.47
C LEU A 112 -7.51 -16.59 19.28
N PRO A 113 -8.82 -16.57 19.55
CA PRO A 113 -9.69 -17.72 19.32
C PRO A 113 -9.80 -18.12 17.83
N PHE A 114 -9.47 -17.20 16.91
CA PHE A 114 -9.45 -17.38 15.45
C PHE A 114 -8.03 -17.26 14.87
N ARG A 115 -7.00 -17.48 15.68
CA ARG A 115 -5.60 -17.47 15.19
C ARG A 115 -5.39 -18.51 14.10
N SER A 116 -4.53 -18.18 13.14
CA SER A 116 -4.13 -19.13 12.10
C SER A 116 -3.31 -20.29 12.67
N THR A 117 -3.65 -21.48 12.26
CA THR A 117 -2.85 -22.72 12.47
C THR A 117 -2.36 -23.29 11.15
N VAL A 118 -2.57 -22.57 10.04
CA VAL A 118 -2.20 -23.01 8.69
C VAL A 118 -0.68 -23.10 8.58
N ARG A 119 -0.22 -24.19 8.00
CA ARG A 119 1.19 -24.43 7.65
C ARG A 119 1.31 -24.86 6.19
N THR A 120 2.40 -24.43 5.56
CA THR A 120 2.67 -24.77 4.16
C THR A 120 4.18 -24.85 3.89
N GLN A 121 4.54 -25.30 2.69
CA GLN A 121 5.92 -25.26 2.20
C GLN A 121 6.19 -23.93 1.50
N PHE A 122 7.21 -23.21 1.94
CA PHE A 122 7.68 -21.98 1.32
C PHE A 122 9.20 -21.98 1.23
N ASN A 123 9.75 -21.82 0.00
CA ASN A 123 11.20 -21.89 -0.24
C ASN A 123 11.89 -23.14 0.33
N GLY A 124 11.20 -24.30 0.28
CA GLY A 124 11.73 -25.58 0.77
C GLY A 124 11.71 -25.76 2.29
N GLN A 125 11.05 -24.89 3.01
CA GLN A 125 10.86 -24.95 4.45
C GLN A 125 9.38 -24.98 4.83
N GLU A 126 9.04 -25.70 5.90
CA GLU A 126 7.70 -25.63 6.49
C GLU A 126 7.56 -24.35 7.31
N VAL A 127 6.57 -23.54 6.98
CA VAL A 127 6.28 -22.25 7.64
C VAL A 127 4.82 -22.17 8.06
N GLY A 128 4.53 -21.37 9.09
CA GLY A 128 3.16 -20.92 9.36
C GLY A 128 2.72 -19.89 8.34
N VAL A 129 1.42 -19.70 8.21
CA VAL A 129 0.83 -18.64 7.36
C VAL A 129 -0.03 -17.75 8.23
N MET A 130 0.12 -16.42 8.11
CA MET A 130 -0.61 -15.44 8.91
C MET A 130 -0.91 -14.18 8.09
N HIS A 131 -2.07 -13.57 8.30
CA HIS A 131 -2.34 -12.21 7.85
C HIS A 131 -1.57 -11.19 8.72
N ALA A 132 -0.24 -11.27 8.68
CA ALA A 132 0.64 -10.41 9.48
C ALA A 132 0.73 -8.96 8.94
N CYS A 133 0.10 -8.66 7.81
CA CYS A 133 -0.06 -7.31 7.26
C CYS A 133 -1.49 -6.76 7.42
N GLY A 134 -2.47 -7.59 7.82
CA GLY A 134 -3.83 -7.18 8.10
C GLY A 134 -4.76 -7.16 6.89
N HIS A 135 -4.40 -7.83 5.79
CA HIS A 135 -5.20 -7.89 4.57
C HIS A 135 -6.57 -8.56 4.79
N ASP A 136 -6.70 -9.45 5.78
CA ASP A 136 -7.97 -9.97 6.28
C ASP A 136 -8.96 -8.87 6.67
N THR A 137 -8.46 -7.80 7.29
CA THR A 137 -9.27 -6.62 7.65
C THR A 137 -9.64 -5.79 6.43
N HIS A 138 -8.74 -5.67 5.43
CA HIS A 138 -9.01 -4.94 4.20
C HIS A 138 -10.10 -5.64 3.37
N VAL A 139 -10.02 -6.97 3.22
CA VAL A 139 -11.06 -7.79 2.60
C VAL A 139 -12.40 -7.56 3.29
N ALA A 140 -12.45 -7.68 4.62
CA ALA A 140 -13.68 -7.54 5.38
C ALA A 140 -14.28 -6.14 5.27
N MET A 141 -13.45 -5.09 5.35
CA MET A 141 -13.91 -3.71 5.18
C MET A 141 -14.46 -3.44 3.79
N LEU A 142 -13.84 -3.98 2.73
CA LEU A 142 -14.31 -3.79 1.36
C LEU A 142 -15.57 -4.60 1.08
N LEU A 143 -15.74 -5.82 1.65
CA LEU A 143 -16.99 -6.58 1.62
C LEU A 143 -18.11 -5.81 2.34
N GLY A 144 -17.79 -5.20 3.49
CA GLY A 144 -18.71 -4.33 4.22
C GLY A 144 -19.15 -3.13 3.38
N ALA A 145 -18.21 -2.44 2.74
CA ALA A 145 -18.53 -1.32 1.85
C ALA A 145 -19.37 -1.77 0.64
N ALA A 146 -19.09 -2.94 0.07
CA ALA A 146 -19.91 -3.51 -1.00
C ALA A 146 -21.35 -3.77 -0.55
N ASN A 147 -21.54 -4.28 0.67
CA ASN A 147 -22.86 -4.51 1.25
C ASN A 147 -23.63 -3.19 1.45
N VAL A 148 -22.99 -2.19 2.08
CA VAL A 148 -23.59 -0.86 2.31
C VAL A 148 -24.00 -0.23 0.98
N LEU A 149 -23.10 -0.19 0.00
CA LEU A 149 -23.33 0.46 -1.28
C LEU A 149 -24.36 -0.28 -2.14
N ALA A 150 -24.38 -1.61 -2.13
CA ALA A 150 -25.39 -2.40 -2.81
C ALA A 150 -26.79 -2.15 -2.24
N GLY A 151 -26.90 -2.03 -0.91
CA GLY A 151 -28.17 -1.73 -0.23
C GLY A 151 -28.73 -0.34 -0.50
N MET A 152 -27.92 0.57 -1.05
CA MET A 152 -28.33 1.92 -1.43
C MET A 152 -28.14 2.21 -2.93
N ARG A 153 -28.06 1.14 -3.76
CA ARG A 153 -27.80 1.19 -5.22
C ARG A 153 -28.60 2.25 -5.95
N GLU A 154 -29.92 2.31 -5.72
CA GLU A 154 -30.81 3.24 -6.43
C GLU A 154 -30.49 4.72 -6.16
N ARG A 155 -29.79 5.01 -5.08
CA ARG A 155 -29.38 6.37 -4.70
C ARG A 155 -28.00 6.75 -5.21
N LEU A 156 -27.22 5.80 -5.74
CA LEU A 156 -25.89 6.05 -6.27
C LEU A 156 -25.95 6.66 -7.66
N ALA A 157 -25.19 7.72 -7.89
CA ALA A 157 -25.01 8.36 -9.19
C ALA A 157 -23.67 7.92 -9.80
N GLY A 158 -23.65 6.85 -10.60
CA GLY A 158 -22.44 6.32 -11.21
C GLY A 158 -22.21 4.85 -10.89
N THR A 159 -20.95 4.42 -10.94
CA THR A 159 -20.57 3.01 -10.78
C THR A 159 -19.42 2.88 -9.79
N VAL A 160 -19.50 1.85 -8.95
CA VAL A 160 -18.40 1.47 -8.04
C VAL A 160 -17.77 0.17 -8.54
N VAL A 161 -16.45 0.18 -8.68
CA VAL A 161 -15.63 -0.99 -9.00
C VAL A 161 -14.91 -1.44 -7.73
N PHE A 162 -15.10 -2.69 -7.33
CA PHE A 162 -14.43 -3.31 -6.20
C PHE A 162 -13.27 -4.14 -6.73
N LEU A 163 -12.06 -3.86 -6.28
CA LEU A 163 -10.82 -4.54 -6.65
C LEU A 163 -10.33 -5.33 -5.43
N PHE A 164 -10.55 -6.64 -5.44
CA PHE A 164 -9.96 -7.55 -4.46
C PHE A 164 -8.70 -8.13 -5.08
N GLN A 165 -7.57 -7.62 -4.64
CA GLN A 165 -6.28 -7.82 -5.28
C GLN A 165 -5.49 -8.94 -4.63
N PRO A 166 -4.95 -9.91 -5.40
CA PRO A 166 -4.03 -10.91 -4.90
C PRO A 166 -2.59 -10.39 -4.85
N ALA A 167 -1.71 -11.12 -4.21
CA ALA A 167 -0.25 -11.06 -4.38
C ALA A 167 0.36 -9.65 -4.23
N GLU A 168 -0.10 -8.86 -3.27
CA GLU A 168 0.48 -7.54 -2.94
C GLU A 168 1.90 -7.72 -2.41
N GLU A 169 2.11 -8.65 -1.49
CA GLU A 169 3.38 -8.91 -0.79
C GLU A 169 4.50 -9.42 -1.73
N SER A 170 4.14 -9.89 -2.91
CA SER A 170 5.07 -10.23 -3.99
C SER A 170 5.23 -9.13 -5.04
N LEU A 171 4.57 -7.96 -4.85
CA LEU A 171 4.56 -6.80 -5.75
C LEU A 171 4.14 -7.12 -7.20
N GLY A 172 3.28 -8.13 -7.39
CA GLY A 172 2.87 -8.58 -8.72
C GLY A 172 1.37 -8.51 -9.00
N GLY A 173 0.55 -8.40 -7.95
CA GLY A 173 -0.91 -8.51 -8.05
C GLY A 173 -1.57 -7.37 -8.79
N ALA A 174 -1.26 -6.12 -8.44
CA ALA A 174 -1.81 -4.95 -9.13
C ALA A 174 -1.43 -4.93 -10.62
N ALA A 175 -0.17 -5.25 -10.96
CA ALA A 175 0.28 -5.33 -12.35
C ALA A 175 -0.50 -6.39 -13.13
N GLY A 176 -0.72 -7.56 -12.54
CA GLY A 176 -1.53 -8.64 -13.10
C GLY A 176 -2.97 -8.21 -13.34
N MET A 177 -3.61 -7.61 -12.34
CA MET A 177 -4.99 -7.14 -12.45
C MET A 177 -5.15 -6.05 -13.53
N ILE A 178 -4.21 -5.09 -13.61
CA ILE A 178 -4.22 -4.04 -14.64
C ILE A 178 -4.06 -4.65 -16.03
N ARG A 179 -3.11 -5.55 -16.22
CA ARG A 179 -2.91 -6.27 -17.50
C ARG A 179 -4.18 -7.00 -17.96
N ASP A 180 -4.91 -7.60 -17.02
CA ASP A 180 -6.13 -8.35 -17.28
C ASP A 180 -7.40 -7.45 -17.32
N GLY A 181 -7.20 -6.11 -17.40
CA GLY A 181 -8.26 -5.13 -17.63
C GLY A 181 -9.14 -4.82 -16.41
N ALA A 182 -8.58 -4.83 -15.20
CA ALA A 182 -9.33 -4.49 -13.98
C ALA A 182 -9.81 -3.02 -13.98
N LEU A 183 -9.12 -2.13 -14.71
CA LEU A 183 -9.44 -0.70 -14.82
C LEU A 183 -10.06 -0.30 -16.17
N ASP A 184 -10.44 -1.24 -17.04
CA ASP A 184 -10.84 -0.89 -18.41
C ASP A 184 -12.35 -0.78 -18.59
N ASN A 185 -13.11 -1.70 -18.03
CA ASN A 185 -14.56 -1.78 -18.26
C ASN A 185 -15.34 -2.03 -16.95
N PRO A 186 -15.84 -0.95 -16.31
CA PRO A 186 -15.70 0.46 -16.68
C PRO A 186 -14.39 1.08 -16.18
N LYS A 187 -13.87 2.10 -16.88
CA LYS A 187 -12.66 2.83 -16.46
C LYS A 187 -12.96 3.76 -15.28
N PRO A 188 -12.32 3.60 -14.11
CA PRO A 188 -12.52 4.50 -12.98
C PRO A 188 -11.91 5.88 -13.24
N ALA A 189 -12.52 6.92 -12.67
CA ALA A 189 -11.98 8.28 -12.63
C ALA A 189 -11.14 8.55 -11.38
N ALA A 190 -11.26 7.68 -10.36
CA ALA A 190 -10.42 7.68 -9.16
C ALA A 190 -10.37 6.28 -8.54
N VAL A 191 -9.33 6.04 -7.71
CA VAL A 191 -9.18 4.80 -6.92
C VAL A 191 -8.85 5.14 -5.47
N PHE A 192 -9.48 4.43 -4.52
CA PHE A 192 -9.21 4.55 -3.09
C PHE A 192 -8.77 3.21 -2.50
N GLY A 193 -7.75 3.25 -1.64
CA GLY A 193 -7.27 2.12 -0.87
C GLY A 193 -7.05 2.49 0.60
N LEU A 194 -7.26 1.51 1.48
CA LEU A 194 -6.95 1.59 2.90
C LEU A 194 -5.97 0.50 3.26
N HIS A 195 -5.08 0.78 4.19
CA HIS A 195 -4.21 -0.21 4.80
C HIS A 195 -4.18 -0.02 6.33
N VAL A 196 -4.34 -1.09 7.09
CA VAL A 196 -4.22 -1.01 8.54
C VAL A 196 -2.75 -0.89 8.95
N PHE A 197 -2.49 0.01 9.90
CA PHE A 197 -1.13 0.30 10.35
C PHE A 197 -1.12 0.52 11.87
N PRO A 198 0.02 0.40 12.57
CA PRO A 198 0.09 0.59 14.01
C PRO A 198 -0.02 2.07 14.42
N TYR A 199 -1.15 2.70 14.11
CA TYR A 199 -1.60 3.98 14.65
C TYR A 199 -2.76 3.74 15.63
N THR A 200 -3.09 4.73 16.44
CA THR A 200 -4.25 4.65 17.36
C THR A 200 -5.51 4.24 16.59
N VAL A 201 -6.25 3.26 17.13
CA VAL A 201 -7.44 2.68 16.50
C VAL A 201 -8.42 3.75 15.99
N GLY A 202 -8.86 3.61 14.75
CA GLY A 202 -9.79 4.52 14.09
C GLY A 202 -9.18 5.82 13.56
N SER A 203 -7.92 6.14 13.88
CA SER A 203 -7.23 7.29 13.28
C SER A 203 -6.91 7.00 11.81
N VAL A 204 -6.98 8.04 10.97
CA VAL A 204 -6.63 7.96 9.56
C VAL A 204 -5.42 8.84 9.28
N VAL A 205 -4.40 8.24 8.68
CA VAL A 205 -3.11 8.89 8.44
C VAL A 205 -2.82 8.86 6.94
N TYR A 206 -2.67 10.02 6.33
CA TYR A 206 -2.37 10.17 4.91
C TYR A 206 -1.76 11.53 4.62
N ARG A 207 -1.27 11.73 3.40
CA ARG A 207 -0.73 13.01 2.93
C ARG A 207 -0.95 13.17 1.43
N PRO A 208 -1.03 14.39 0.91
CA PRO A 208 -0.89 14.64 -0.51
C PRO A 208 0.54 14.37 -0.98
N GLY A 209 0.70 13.96 -2.23
CA GLY A 209 1.99 13.64 -2.82
C GLY A 209 2.50 12.25 -2.42
N ALA A 210 3.81 12.08 -2.45
CA ALA A 210 4.46 10.79 -2.16
C ALA A 210 4.26 10.38 -0.70
N LEU A 211 3.62 9.21 -0.49
CA LEU A 211 3.36 8.61 0.81
C LEU A 211 4.31 7.45 1.09
N MET A 212 4.46 6.49 0.14
CA MET A 212 5.32 5.33 0.28
C MET A 212 6.34 5.26 -0.86
N ALA A 213 7.51 4.67 -0.57
CA ALA A 213 8.63 4.65 -1.51
C ALA A 213 8.39 3.68 -2.68
N ALA A 214 8.97 4.00 -3.82
CA ALA A 214 9.26 3.01 -4.84
C ALA A 214 10.35 2.06 -4.34
N GLY A 215 10.11 0.76 -4.44
CA GLY A 215 11.02 -0.30 -4.04
C GLY A 215 11.82 -0.85 -5.20
N GLY A 216 13.10 -1.08 -4.96
CA GLY A 216 14.02 -1.69 -5.91
C GLY A 216 15.02 -2.63 -5.23
N THR A 217 15.72 -3.39 -6.05
CA THR A 217 16.76 -4.33 -5.63
C THR A 217 18.09 -4.03 -6.33
N LEU A 218 19.17 -4.42 -5.69
CA LEU A 218 20.49 -4.48 -6.31
C LEU A 218 21.14 -5.84 -6.04
N ARG A 219 21.87 -6.31 -7.04
CA ARG A 219 22.78 -7.45 -6.95
C ARG A 219 24.09 -7.09 -7.68
N ILE A 220 25.20 -7.22 -6.99
CA ILE A 220 26.52 -6.91 -7.53
C ILE A 220 27.42 -8.11 -7.33
N VAL A 221 28.04 -8.58 -8.41
CA VAL A 221 29.05 -9.64 -8.37
C VAL A 221 30.37 -9.01 -8.76
N VAL A 222 31.32 -8.98 -7.84
CA VAL A 222 32.70 -8.57 -8.11
C VAL A 222 33.51 -9.81 -8.48
N HIS A 223 34.09 -9.84 -9.68
CA HIS A 223 34.90 -10.94 -10.17
C HIS A 223 36.39 -10.62 -9.89
N GLY A 224 36.98 -11.42 -9.03
CA GLY A 224 38.38 -11.36 -8.69
C GLY A 224 39.20 -12.44 -9.41
N ARG A 225 40.41 -12.66 -8.92
CA ARG A 225 41.24 -13.79 -9.31
C ARG A 225 41.81 -14.43 -8.05
N GLN A 226 41.45 -15.69 -7.82
CA GLN A 226 41.86 -16.44 -6.64
C GLN A 226 43.38 -16.56 -6.52
N THR A 227 43.90 -16.41 -5.29
CA THR A 227 45.29 -16.58 -4.98
C THR A 227 45.54 -16.90 -3.48
N HIS A 228 46.75 -17.20 -3.12
CA HIS A 228 47.15 -17.37 -1.72
C HIS A 228 47.06 -16.04 -0.98
N GLY A 229 46.48 -16.00 0.23
CA GLY A 229 46.27 -14.79 1.02
C GLY A 229 47.54 -14.04 1.38
N ALA A 230 48.70 -14.73 1.43
CA ALA A 230 50.01 -14.11 1.65
C ALA A 230 50.68 -13.59 0.36
N MET A 231 50.07 -13.81 -0.83
CA MET A 231 50.59 -13.39 -2.14
C MET A 231 49.52 -12.66 -2.95
N PRO A 232 48.93 -11.57 -2.43
CA PRO A 232 47.79 -10.88 -3.07
C PRO A 232 48.11 -10.32 -4.44
N TRP A 233 49.36 -9.96 -4.71
CA TRP A 233 49.82 -9.45 -6.01
C TRP A 233 49.72 -10.46 -7.17
N ASN A 234 49.53 -11.74 -6.87
CA ASN A 234 49.34 -12.80 -7.88
C ASN A 234 47.85 -12.97 -8.27
N GLY A 235 46.95 -12.24 -7.61
CA GLY A 235 45.49 -12.30 -7.81
C GLY A 235 44.85 -10.95 -8.02
N VAL A 236 43.57 -10.90 -7.87
CA VAL A 236 42.75 -9.68 -7.73
C VAL A 236 41.76 -9.94 -6.56
N ASP A 237 41.87 -9.17 -5.49
CA ASP A 237 41.11 -9.39 -4.28
C ASP A 237 39.71 -8.77 -4.40
N PRO A 238 38.63 -9.57 -4.61
CA PRO A 238 37.29 -9.05 -4.74
C PRO A 238 36.69 -8.59 -3.42
N ILE A 239 37.23 -9.03 -2.26
CA ILE A 239 36.74 -8.59 -0.95
C ILE A 239 37.09 -7.13 -0.69
N VAL A 240 38.33 -6.74 -1.00
CA VAL A 240 38.78 -5.34 -0.89
C VAL A 240 37.95 -4.46 -1.82
N VAL A 241 37.77 -4.89 -3.08
CA VAL A 241 37.00 -4.15 -4.09
C VAL A 241 35.52 -4.01 -3.67
N ALA A 242 34.89 -5.09 -3.20
CA ALA A 242 33.52 -5.05 -2.71
C ALA A 242 33.35 -4.11 -1.52
N SER A 243 34.33 -4.07 -0.60
CA SER A 243 34.33 -3.13 0.53
C SER A 243 34.36 -1.67 0.06
N GLN A 244 35.18 -1.36 -0.95
CA GLN A 244 35.24 -0.02 -1.54
C GLN A 244 33.94 0.33 -2.27
N ILE A 245 33.32 -0.63 -2.95
CA ILE A 245 31.99 -0.45 -3.60
C ILE A 245 30.94 -0.11 -2.54
N VAL A 246 30.87 -0.83 -1.43
CA VAL A 246 29.92 -0.53 -0.33
C VAL A 246 30.04 0.90 0.13
N LEU A 247 31.27 1.39 0.37
CA LEU A 247 31.54 2.79 0.76
C LEU A 247 31.19 3.77 -0.36
N GLY A 248 31.55 3.45 -1.60
CA GLY A 248 31.25 4.28 -2.76
C GLY A 248 29.76 4.46 -3.01
N LEU A 249 28.96 3.41 -2.82
CA LEU A 249 27.51 3.47 -2.99
C LEU A 249 26.85 4.45 -1.99
N GLN A 250 27.40 4.62 -0.77
CA GLN A 250 26.89 5.61 0.18
C GLN A 250 27.03 7.05 -0.33
N THR A 251 28.00 7.32 -1.22
CA THR A 251 28.17 8.65 -1.81
C THR A 251 27.08 9.01 -2.81
N ILE A 252 26.35 8.04 -3.35
CA ILE A 252 25.21 8.29 -4.24
C ILE A 252 24.18 9.13 -3.50
N VAL A 253 23.74 8.66 -2.34
CA VAL A 253 22.73 9.36 -1.54
C VAL A 253 23.28 10.66 -0.96
N SER A 254 24.50 10.62 -0.40
CA SER A 254 25.04 11.77 0.34
C SER A 254 25.64 12.88 -0.54
N ARG A 255 25.95 12.62 -1.84
CA ARG A 255 26.67 13.58 -2.72
C ARG A 255 26.09 13.74 -4.13
N GLN A 256 25.19 12.83 -4.57
CA GLN A 256 24.68 12.83 -5.94
C GLN A 256 23.16 12.94 -6.00
N THR A 257 22.50 12.97 -4.82
CA THR A 257 21.04 13.10 -4.68
C THR A 257 20.71 14.39 -3.94
N ASP A 258 19.72 15.14 -4.40
CA ASP A 258 19.19 16.28 -3.68
C ASP A 258 18.28 15.80 -2.56
N LEU A 259 18.81 15.69 -1.35
CA LEU A 259 18.09 15.25 -0.17
C LEU A 259 17.03 16.26 0.30
N THR A 260 17.08 17.51 -0.18
CA THR A 260 16.08 18.53 0.16
C THR A 260 14.83 18.39 -0.71
N ALA A 261 14.98 17.86 -1.92
CA ALA A 261 13.88 17.59 -2.84
C ALA A 261 13.16 16.27 -2.47
N SER A 262 13.93 15.19 -2.28
CA SER A 262 13.35 13.89 -1.94
C SER A 262 14.41 12.97 -1.32
N PRO A 263 14.07 12.23 -0.26
CA PRO A 263 14.96 11.23 0.31
C PRO A 263 15.16 10.04 -0.63
N ALA A 264 16.36 9.42 -0.53
CA ALA A 264 16.69 8.17 -1.20
C ALA A 264 17.47 7.25 -0.26
N ILE A 265 17.37 5.95 -0.48
CA ILE A 265 18.11 4.94 0.29
C ILE A 265 18.74 3.94 -0.68
N VAL A 266 20.04 3.66 -0.51
CA VAL A 266 20.75 2.58 -1.18
C VAL A 266 21.43 1.75 -0.10
N THR A 267 20.98 0.50 0.06
CA THR A 267 21.46 -0.41 1.10
C THR A 267 22.10 -1.64 0.48
N VAL A 268 23.32 -1.99 0.91
CA VAL A 268 23.88 -3.33 0.72
C VAL A 268 23.54 -4.11 2.00
N ALA A 269 22.72 -5.14 1.87
CA ALA A 269 22.22 -5.93 2.99
C ALA A 269 23.01 -7.21 3.23
N THR A 270 23.58 -7.78 2.15
CA THR A 270 24.43 -8.98 2.24
C THR A 270 25.72 -8.79 1.46
N ILE A 271 26.79 -9.39 1.97
CA ILE A 271 28.08 -9.52 1.31
C ILE A 271 28.62 -10.93 1.59
N ASN A 272 28.86 -11.70 0.53
CA ASN A 272 29.25 -13.11 0.63
C ASN A 272 30.45 -13.39 -0.29
N GLY A 273 31.51 -13.98 0.26
CA GLY A 273 32.67 -14.39 -0.51
C GLY A 273 33.75 -15.00 0.39
N GLY A 274 34.55 -15.89 -0.21
CA GLY A 274 35.61 -16.62 0.47
C GLY A 274 35.12 -17.82 1.31
N VAL A 275 35.98 -18.80 1.46
CA VAL A 275 35.71 -20.06 2.19
C VAL A 275 36.77 -20.36 3.22
N ARG A 276 37.94 -19.72 3.18
CA ARG A 276 39.07 -19.97 4.07
C ARG A 276 39.92 -18.72 4.26
N ASN A 277 40.45 -18.54 5.45
CA ASN A 277 41.20 -17.35 5.86
C ASN A 277 42.52 -17.06 5.10
N ASN A 278 43.08 -18.05 4.43
CA ASN A 278 44.35 -17.92 3.69
C ASN A 278 44.17 -18.01 2.17
N ILE A 279 42.95 -17.86 1.65
CA ILE A 279 42.60 -17.87 0.23
C ILE A 279 41.83 -16.60 -0.12
N ILE A 280 42.38 -15.80 -1.01
CA ILE A 280 41.64 -14.73 -1.68
C ILE A 280 40.68 -15.40 -2.67
N PRO A 281 39.34 -15.17 -2.58
CA PRO A 281 38.37 -15.83 -3.45
C PRO A 281 38.40 -15.29 -4.89
N ASP A 282 37.72 -15.97 -5.79
CA ASP A 282 37.51 -15.54 -7.17
C ASP A 282 36.31 -14.60 -7.35
N SER A 283 35.43 -14.51 -6.36
CA SER A 283 34.25 -13.66 -6.45
C SER A 283 33.70 -13.25 -5.06
N VAL A 284 32.97 -12.12 -5.07
CA VAL A 284 32.12 -11.65 -3.96
C VAL A 284 30.77 -11.25 -4.52
N VAL A 285 29.69 -11.69 -3.87
CA VAL A 285 28.31 -11.36 -4.21
C VAL A 285 27.73 -10.45 -3.13
N MET A 286 27.16 -9.33 -3.55
CA MET A 286 26.43 -8.40 -2.70
C MET A 286 24.97 -8.31 -3.16
N THR A 287 24.03 -8.24 -2.22
CA THR A 287 22.63 -7.94 -2.51
C THR A 287 22.10 -6.83 -1.60
N GLY A 288 21.08 -6.14 -2.08
CA GLY A 288 20.52 -5.03 -1.31
C GLY A 288 19.26 -4.43 -1.91
N THR A 289 18.91 -3.26 -1.41
CA THR A 289 17.67 -2.57 -1.80
C THR A 289 17.91 -1.10 -2.15
N ILE A 290 17.00 -0.57 -2.99
CA ILE A 290 16.93 0.84 -3.35
C ILE A 290 15.53 1.34 -2.98
N ARG A 291 15.44 2.55 -2.38
CA ARG A 291 14.17 3.21 -2.07
C ARG A 291 14.23 4.68 -2.50
N THR A 292 13.12 5.19 -3.04
CA THR A 292 12.99 6.60 -3.41
C THR A 292 11.54 7.04 -3.43
N PHE A 293 11.30 8.34 -3.27
CA PHE A 293 9.99 8.98 -3.33
C PHE A 293 9.86 9.93 -4.53
N ASP A 294 10.79 9.84 -5.49
CA ASP A 294 10.84 10.70 -6.67
C ASP A 294 11.03 9.87 -7.94
N GLU A 295 10.25 10.16 -8.98
CA GLU A 295 10.27 9.39 -10.24
C GLU A 295 11.57 9.58 -11.02
N THR A 296 12.18 10.77 -10.95
CA THR A 296 13.48 11.03 -11.59
C THR A 296 14.59 10.21 -10.91
N GLN A 297 14.59 10.20 -9.57
CA GLN A 297 15.53 9.37 -8.81
C GLN A 297 15.29 7.87 -9.06
N ARG A 298 14.02 7.45 -9.24
CA ARG A 298 13.67 6.05 -9.54
C ARG A 298 14.39 5.55 -10.80
N GLN A 299 14.52 6.40 -11.79
CA GLN A 299 15.23 6.10 -13.03
C GLN A 299 16.75 6.24 -12.89
N GLN A 300 17.23 7.22 -12.14
CA GLN A 300 18.65 7.55 -12.02
C GLN A 300 19.41 6.64 -11.06
N LEU A 301 18.84 6.26 -9.91
CA LEU A 301 19.54 5.50 -8.88
C LEU A 301 20.14 4.18 -9.37
N PRO A 302 19.44 3.35 -10.17
CA PRO A 302 20.03 2.12 -10.72
C PRO A 302 21.25 2.39 -11.60
N MET A 303 21.24 3.47 -12.40
CA MET A 303 22.37 3.87 -13.24
C MET A 303 23.56 4.35 -12.40
N LEU A 304 23.30 5.10 -11.33
CA LEU A 304 24.33 5.57 -10.40
C LEU A 304 24.98 4.39 -9.65
N VAL A 305 24.18 3.42 -9.20
CA VAL A 305 24.68 2.19 -8.57
C VAL A 305 25.59 1.43 -9.51
N ARG A 306 25.14 1.19 -10.75
CA ARG A 306 25.92 0.50 -11.79
C ARG A 306 27.22 1.23 -12.05
N ARG A 307 27.18 2.51 -12.40
CA ARG A 307 28.35 3.34 -12.70
C ARG A 307 29.37 3.32 -11.56
N THR A 308 28.91 3.51 -10.32
CA THR A 308 29.79 3.55 -9.14
C THR A 308 30.48 2.20 -8.93
N ALA A 309 29.73 1.10 -8.96
CA ALA A 309 30.28 -0.22 -8.73
C ALA A 309 31.27 -0.64 -9.83
N GLU A 310 30.90 -0.47 -11.11
CA GLU A 310 31.75 -0.82 -12.25
C GLU A 310 33.03 0.03 -12.30
N SER A 311 32.95 1.34 -12.00
CA SER A 311 34.12 2.22 -11.98
C SER A 311 35.12 1.85 -10.87
N ILE A 312 34.65 1.57 -9.66
CA ILE A 312 35.52 1.14 -8.55
C ILE A 312 36.17 -0.21 -8.87
N ALA A 313 35.39 -1.16 -9.39
CA ALA A 313 35.90 -2.47 -9.76
C ALA A 313 36.97 -2.36 -10.90
N ALA A 314 36.74 -1.51 -11.88
CA ALA A 314 37.69 -1.29 -13.00
C ALA A 314 39.05 -0.75 -12.53
N VAL A 315 39.10 0.18 -11.55
CA VAL A 315 40.33 0.71 -10.96
C VAL A 315 41.20 -0.42 -10.39
N ALA A 316 40.60 -1.44 -9.82
CA ALA A 316 41.28 -2.60 -9.24
C ALA A 316 41.58 -3.71 -10.27
N GLY A 317 41.20 -3.55 -11.53
CA GLY A 317 41.27 -4.61 -12.55
C GLY A 317 40.32 -5.79 -12.33
N ALA A 318 39.24 -5.57 -11.56
CA ALA A 318 38.19 -6.54 -11.30
C ALA A 318 36.93 -6.16 -12.09
N PRO A 319 36.43 -7.00 -13.00
CA PRO A 319 35.10 -6.71 -13.57
C PRO A 319 33.98 -6.90 -12.52
N ALA A 320 32.94 -6.08 -12.62
CA ALA A 320 31.74 -6.24 -11.81
C ALA A 320 30.49 -6.44 -12.70
N THR A 321 29.64 -7.39 -12.33
CA THR A 321 28.29 -7.54 -12.91
C THR A 321 27.29 -6.89 -11.99
N VAL A 322 26.53 -5.92 -12.50
CA VAL A 322 25.57 -5.13 -11.70
C VAL A 322 24.17 -5.26 -12.25
N GLU A 323 23.29 -5.82 -11.44
CA GLU A 323 21.86 -5.86 -11.64
C GLU A 323 21.24 -4.90 -10.61
N ALA A 324 20.67 -3.79 -11.07
CA ALA A 324 20.00 -2.82 -10.22
C ALA A 324 18.75 -2.31 -10.93
N SER A 325 17.63 -2.32 -10.23
CA SER A 325 16.35 -1.85 -10.74
C SER A 325 15.47 -1.31 -9.62
N VAL A 326 14.58 -0.38 -9.96
CA VAL A 326 13.47 0.05 -9.11
C VAL A 326 12.18 -0.23 -9.88
N ALA A 327 11.66 -1.45 -9.73
CA ALA A 327 10.48 -1.92 -10.44
C ALA A 327 9.17 -1.41 -9.81
N GLY A 328 9.15 -1.22 -8.49
CA GLY A 328 8.03 -0.62 -7.78
C GLY A 328 7.82 0.84 -8.15
N SER A 329 6.62 1.34 -7.92
CA SER A 329 6.25 2.74 -8.09
C SER A 329 6.06 3.44 -6.77
N ILE A 330 6.03 4.78 -6.81
CA ILE A 330 5.75 5.61 -5.64
C ILE A 330 4.25 5.58 -5.38
N THR A 331 3.85 5.24 -4.17
CA THR A 331 2.47 5.45 -3.74
C THR A 331 2.24 6.95 -3.59
N TYR A 332 1.56 7.53 -4.58
CA TYR A 332 1.41 8.97 -4.73
C TYR A 332 -0.06 9.38 -4.65
N ASN A 333 -0.44 10.04 -3.59
CA ASN A 333 -1.79 10.56 -3.42
C ASN A 333 -1.96 11.85 -4.21
N ASP A 334 -2.89 11.86 -5.16
CA ASP A 334 -3.21 13.04 -5.97
C ASP A 334 -3.64 14.21 -5.08
N PRO A 335 -2.91 15.35 -5.10
CA PRO A 335 -3.19 16.46 -4.19
C PRO A 335 -4.58 17.06 -4.36
N ALA A 336 -5.08 17.18 -5.57
CA ALA A 336 -6.40 17.75 -5.84
C ALA A 336 -7.51 16.80 -5.35
N LEU A 337 -7.31 15.49 -5.53
CA LEU A 337 -8.23 14.49 -5.00
C LEU A 337 -8.20 14.46 -3.47
N VAL A 338 -7.01 14.57 -2.85
CA VAL A 338 -6.86 14.67 -1.39
C VAL A 338 -7.63 15.87 -0.85
N ASP A 339 -7.43 17.05 -1.42
CA ASP A 339 -8.13 18.27 -0.95
C ASP A 339 -9.66 18.15 -1.14
N ARG A 340 -10.09 17.56 -2.24
CA ARG A 340 -11.52 17.29 -2.52
C ARG A 340 -12.15 16.35 -1.50
N MET A 341 -11.44 15.28 -1.08
CA MET A 341 -11.97 14.22 -0.24
C MET A 341 -11.67 14.41 1.25
N ARG A 342 -10.81 15.35 1.62
CA ARG A 342 -10.48 15.68 3.02
C ARG A 342 -11.70 15.86 3.93
N PRO A 343 -12.74 16.63 3.56
CA PRO A 343 -13.92 16.82 4.42
C PRO A 343 -14.66 15.49 4.71
N THR A 344 -14.62 14.54 3.77
CA THR A 344 -15.21 13.21 3.94
C THR A 344 -14.44 12.42 5.00
N VAL A 345 -13.11 12.40 4.90
CA VAL A 345 -12.24 11.70 5.86
C VAL A 345 -12.41 12.29 7.26
N GLU A 346 -12.38 13.62 7.38
CA GLU A 346 -12.54 14.33 8.67
C GLU A 346 -13.91 14.05 9.32
N ARG A 347 -14.98 13.98 8.52
CA ARG A 347 -16.33 13.66 8.99
C ARG A 347 -16.40 12.24 9.56
N VAL A 348 -15.88 11.25 8.80
CA VAL A 348 -15.94 9.84 9.21
C VAL A 348 -15.14 9.62 10.49
N VAL A 349 -13.93 10.15 10.57
CA VAL A 349 -13.07 10.01 11.75
C VAL A 349 -13.66 10.76 12.95
N GLY A 350 -14.17 11.98 12.74
CA GLY A 350 -14.77 12.80 13.80
C GLY A 350 -16.04 12.22 14.41
N ALA A 351 -16.79 11.42 13.64
CA ALA A 351 -17.98 10.69 14.11
C ALA A 351 -17.65 9.23 14.53
N GLY A 352 -16.36 8.85 14.55
CA GLY A 352 -15.89 7.51 14.87
C GLY A 352 -15.57 7.30 16.35
N ILE A 353 -14.40 6.69 16.60
CA ILE A 353 -13.92 6.37 17.94
C ILE A 353 -13.45 7.64 18.65
N PRO A 354 -13.85 7.90 19.91
CA PRO A 354 -13.34 9.01 20.69
C PRO A 354 -11.79 9.01 20.74
N GLY A 355 -11.17 10.14 20.43
CA GLY A 355 -9.70 10.26 20.41
C GLY A 355 -9.04 9.89 19.09
N ALA A 356 -9.74 9.27 18.15
CA ALA A 356 -9.25 9.07 16.78
C ALA A 356 -9.05 10.40 16.06
N LYS A 357 -8.04 10.49 15.20
CA LYS A 357 -7.63 11.73 14.53
C LYS A 357 -7.31 11.49 13.07
N VAL A 358 -7.52 12.53 12.27
CA VAL A 358 -6.90 12.63 10.94
C VAL A 358 -5.51 13.27 11.15
N LEU A 359 -4.47 12.57 10.73
CA LEU A 359 -3.09 12.98 10.92
C LEU A 359 -2.36 13.10 9.57
N PRO A 360 -1.47 14.08 9.42
CA PRO A 360 -0.58 14.11 8.28
C PRO A 360 0.39 12.93 8.34
N GLY A 361 0.41 12.10 7.29
CA GLY A 361 1.29 10.93 7.20
C GLY A 361 2.75 11.34 6.98
N PRO A 362 3.73 10.76 7.71
CA PRO A 362 5.12 10.81 7.28
C PRO A 362 5.27 10.00 5.98
N GLN A 363 6.31 10.29 5.22
CA GLN A 363 6.74 9.37 4.17
C GLN A 363 7.25 8.07 4.82
N THR A 364 6.85 6.91 4.28
CA THR A 364 7.34 5.62 4.74
C THR A 364 8.19 4.96 3.65
N THR A 365 9.26 4.28 4.05
CA THR A 365 10.19 3.64 3.12
C THR A 365 9.73 2.25 2.68
N THR A 366 8.58 1.78 3.16
CA THR A 366 7.89 0.59 2.64
C THR A 366 7.32 0.86 1.25
N SER A 367 7.04 -0.19 0.49
CA SER A 367 6.48 -0.11 -0.86
C SER A 367 5.10 -0.74 -0.88
N GLU A 368 4.27 -0.35 -1.86
CA GLU A 368 2.89 -0.79 -2.01
C GLU A 368 2.53 -0.77 -3.50
N ASP A 369 2.02 -1.88 -4.04
CA ASP A 369 1.73 -1.98 -5.47
C ASP A 369 0.40 -1.32 -5.90
N PHE A 370 -0.42 -0.83 -4.94
CA PHE A 370 -1.50 0.12 -5.20
C PHE A 370 -1.03 1.32 -6.04
N SER A 371 0.23 1.69 -5.90
CA SER A 371 0.91 2.71 -6.70
C SER A 371 0.74 2.52 -8.20
N LEU A 372 0.61 1.27 -8.68
CA LEU A 372 0.40 0.98 -10.10
C LEU A 372 -1.00 1.39 -10.59
N TYR A 373 -2.01 1.30 -9.74
CA TYR A 373 -3.33 1.87 -10.05
C TYR A 373 -3.25 3.39 -10.09
N GLN A 374 -2.51 4.03 -9.17
CA GLN A 374 -2.32 5.48 -9.12
C GLN A 374 -1.57 6.03 -10.35
N GLN A 375 -0.78 5.22 -11.04
CA GLN A 375 -0.20 5.58 -12.33
C GLN A 375 -1.21 5.62 -13.48
N ARG A 376 -2.38 5.04 -13.32
CA ARG A 376 -3.43 4.94 -14.35
C ARG A 376 -4.57 5.91 -14.12
N VAL A 377 -4.89 6.17 -12.85
CA VAL A 377 -5.98 7.06 -12.43
C VAL A 377 -5.60 7.77 -11.13
N PRO A 378 -6.09 9.01 -10.89
CA PRO A 378 -5.91 9.67 -9.60
C PRO A 378 -6.33 8.76 -8.44
N GLY A 379 -5.52 8.67 -7.38
CA GLY A 379 -5.83 7.79 -6.26
C GLY A 379 -5.44 8.36 -4.91
N ILE A 380 -6.07 7.85 -3.86
CA ILE A 380 -5.69 8.10 -2.46
C ILE A 380 -5.51 6.77 -1.76
N PHE A 381 -4.34 6.61 -1.16
CA PHE A 381 -4.02 5.53 -0.24
C PHE A 381 -3.88 6.09 1.18
N MET A 382 -4.52 5.44 2.15
CA MET A 382 -4.58 5.93 3.53
C MET A 382 -4.26 4.80 4.49
N PHE A 383 -3.58 5.14 5.59
CA PHE A 383 -3.41 4.24 6.71
C PHE A 383 -4.56 4.40 7.71
N LEU A 384 -5.14 3.27 8.12
CA LEU A 384 -6.13 3.19 9.18
C LEU A 384 -5.47 2.63 10.45
N GLY A 385 -5.57 3.34 11.56
CA GLY A 385 -5.04 2.90 12.84
C GLY A 385 -5.74 1.66 13.37
N GLY A 386 -4.95 0.62 13.69
CA GLY A 386 -5.42 -0.66 14.26
C GLY A 386 -4.88 -0.95 15.66
N THR A 387 -4.07 -0.08 16.27
CA THR A 387 -3.52 -0.31 17.62
C THR A 387 -4.57 -0.09 18.69
N PRO A 388 -4.80 -1.07 19.60
CA PRO A 388 -5.76 -0.94 20.68
C PRO A 388 -5.57 0.30 21.56
N GLU A 389 -6.68 0.83 22.06
CA GLU A 389 -6.65 1.92 23.03
C GLU A 389 -5.83 1.55 24.27
N GLY A 390 -5.03 2.51 24.77
CA GLY A 390 -4.13 2.28 25.90
C GLY A 390 -2.78 1.68 25.54
N THR A 391 -2.58 1.23 24.30
CA THR A 391 -1.28 0.81 23.77
C THR A 391 -0.62 1.97 23.02
N ASP A 392 0.65 2.27 23.36
CA ASP A 392 1.43 3.23 22.56
C ASP A 392 1.67 2.64 21.15
N PRO A 393 1.22 3.29 20.07
CA PRO A 393 1.44 2.82 18.71
C PRO A 393 2.91 2.55 18.36
N LYS A 394 3.86 3.24 19.02
CA LYS A 394 5.29 3.01 18.80
C LYS A 394 5.81 1.72 19.41
N LEU A 395 5.08 1.15 20.37
CA LEU A 395 5.40 -0.12 21.04
C LEU A 395 4.56 -1.28 20.51
N ALA A 396 3.55 -0.99 19.69
CA ALA A 396 2.75 -2.02 19.05
C ALA A 396 3.60 -2.84 18.07
N ALA A 397 3.30 -4.14 17.95
CA ALA A 397 3.95 -4.99 16.98
C ALA A 397 3.70 -4.44 15.56
N PRO A 398 4.75 -4.23 14.76
CA PRO A 398 4.59 -3.71 13.39
C PRO A 398 4.00 -4.76 12.46
N ASN A 399 3.50 -4.31 11.30
CA ASN A 399 3.17 -5.20 10.20
C ASN A 399 4.33 -6.17 9.93
N HIS A 400 4.04 -7.39 9.49
CA HIS A 400 4.94 -8.54 9.28
C HIS A 400 5.49 -9.17 10.57
N SER A 401 5.10 -8.68 11.75
CA SER A 401 5.45 -9.33 13.02
C SER A 401 4.53 -10.53 13.29
N PRO A 402 5.03 -11.64 13.87
CA PRO A 402 4.19 -12.74 14.36
C PRO A 402 3.21 -12.33 15.47
N LYS A 403 3.41 -11.14 16.05
CA LYS A 403 2.56 -10.55 17.10
C LYS A 403 1.71 -9.39 16.59
N PHE A 404 1.65 -9.17 15.27
CA PHE A 404 0.81 -8.13 14.69
C PHE A 404 -0.66 -8.37 15.02
N PHE A 405 -1.35 -7.32 15.44
CA PHE A 405 -2.76 -7.38 15.85
C PHE A 405 -3.50 -6.11 15.45
N VAL A 406 -4.73 -6.28 15.00
CA VAL A 406 -5.63 -5.18 14.65
C VAL A 406 -6.86 -5.21 15.55
N ASP A 407 -7.13 -4.09 16.23
CA ASP A 407 -8.36 -3.88 16.99
C ASP A 407 -9.57 -3.81 16.04
N GLU A 408 -10.51 -4.71 16.21
CA GLU A 408 -11.69 -4.83 15.34
C GLU A 408 -12.61 -3.59 15.36
N ARG A 409 -12.44 -2.69 16.33
CA ARG A 409 -13.12 -1.39 16.34
C ARG A 409 -12.73 -0.50 15.14
N ALA A 410 -11.60 -0.78 14.48
CA ALA A 410 -11.23 -0.10 13.24
C ALA A 410 -12.13 -0.48 12.06
N LEU A 411 -12.72 -1.68 12.06
CA LEU A 411 -13.46 -2.20 10.90
C LEU A 411 -14.65 -1.33 10.48
N PRO A 412 -15.57 -0.92 11.38
CA PRO A 412 -16.69 -0.05 10.98
C PRO A 412 -16.22 1.31 10.47
N ILE A 413 -15.06 1.82 10.93
CA ILE A 413 -14.49 3.07 10.41
C ILE A 413 -14.04 2.88 8.96
N GLY A 414 -13.35 1.78 8.66
CA GLY A 414 -12.92 1.45 7.30
C GLY A 414 -14.09 1.24 6.33
N VAL A 415 -15.14 0.53 6.77
CA VAL A 415 -16.38 0.35 5.98
C VAL A 415 -17.02 1.69 5.65
N ARG A 416 -17.20 2.55 6.65
CA ARG A 416 -17.76 3.90 6.48
C ARG A 416 -16.91 4.74 5.55
N LEU A 417 -15.59 4.74 5.77
CA LEU A 417 -14.66 5.55 5.00
C LEU A 417 -14.66 5.18 3.52
N LEU A 418 -14.55 3.89 3.18
CA LEU A 418 -14.62 3.42 1.79
C LEU A 418 -15.98 3.76 1.15
N SER A 419 -17.08 3.57 1.88
CA SER A 419 -18.43 3.84 1.40
C SER A 419 -18.66 5.34 1.15
N GLU A 420 -18.28 6.20 2.12
CA GLU A 420 -18.48 7.64 2.01
C GLU A 420 -17.56 8.27 0.96
N LEU A 421 -16.30 7.81 0.84
CA LEU A 421 -15.40 8.24 -0.23
C LEU A 421 -16.00 7.94 -1.62
N ALA A 422 -16.55 6.74 -1.80
CA ALA A 422 -17.20 6.39 -3.06
C ALA A 422 -18.41 7.28 -3.33
N VAL A 423 -19.32 7.44 -2.36
CA VAL A 423 -20.55 8.24 -2.55
C VAL A 423 -20.24 9.71 -2.77
N ASP A 424 -19.38 10.31 -1.96
CA ASP A 424 -19.02 11.74 -2.09
C ASP A 424 -18.26 12.02 -3.39
N PHE A 425 -17.41 11.07 -3.84
CA PHE A 425 -16.76 11.20 -5.13
C PHE A 425 -17.77 11.18 -6.28
N LEU A 426 -18.69 10.24 -6.27
CA LEU A 426 -19.72 10.11 -7.30
C LEU A 426 -20.65 11.34 -7.36
N GLN A 427 -21.05 11.87 -6.20
CA GLN A 427 -21.94 13.04 -6.12
C GLN A 427 -21.28 14.32 -6.59
N ARG A 428 -20.04 14.60 -6.17
CA ARG A 428 -19.34 15.86 -6.49
C ARG A 428 -18.88 15.94 -7.95
N ALA A 429 -18.72 14.80 -8.63
CA ALA A 429 -18.38 14.79 -10.05
C ALA A 429 -19.57 15.14 -10.96
N THR A 430 -20.79 15.07 -10.45
CA THR A 430 -22.01 15.45 -11.19
C THR A 430 -22.34 16.94 -11.10
N VAL A 431 -21.61 17.70 -10.28
CA VAL A 431 -21.88 19.13 -9.99
C VAL A 431 -20.95 20.08 -10.76
N THR A 432 -19.98 19.58 -11.50
CA THR A 432 -19.13 20.44 -12.36
C THR A 432 -19.88 20.66 -13.68
N PRO A 433 -20.24 21.92 -14.03
CA PRO A 433 -20.95 22.26 -15.27
C PRO A 433 -20.10 22.00 -16.49
#